data_28256629655e1c9b12760fd3912dafc8
#
_entry.id   28256629655e1c9b12760fd3912dafc8
#
_cell.length_a   1.000
_cell.length_b   1.000
_cell.length_c   1.000
_cell.angle_alpha   90.00
_cell.angle_beta   90.00
_cell.angle_gamma   90.00
#
_symmetry.space_group_name_H-M   'P 1'
#
loop_
_entity.id
_entity.type
_entity.pdbx_description
1 polymer ?
#
loop_
_entity_poly.entity_id
_entity_poly.type
_entity_poly.pdbx_seq_one_letter_code
_entity_poly.pdbx_strand_id
1 'polypeptide(L)'
;MSRIRYLVSYDICHPKRLRRVARALEGFGVRLQYSVFECALDGMRLAKLKAELQDLVNHEEDQVLFVSLGPSAGDATLVIEAMGLPYEVRSRVTII
;
A
#
# COMPACT_ATOMS: atom_id res chain seq x y z
N MET A 1 0.71 -12.38 -15.15
CA MET A 1 1.80 -11.42 -14.90
C MET A 1 2.19 -11.47 -13.44
N SER A 2 3.47 -11.35 -13.19
CA SER A 2 3.94 -11.39 -11.81
C SER A 2 3.68 -10.07 -11.10
N ARG A 3 3.44 -10.17 -9.81
CA ARG A 3 3.20 -9.00 -8.97
C ARG A 3 4.38 -8.76 -8.06
N ILE A 4 4.58 -7.50 -7.74
CA ILE A 4 5.60 -7.05 -6.80
C ILE A 4 4.89 -6.65 -5.51
N ARG A 5 5.49 -6.99 -4.39
CA ARG A 5 5.02 -6.57 -3.07
C ARG A 5 5.54 -5.17 -2.81
N TYR A 6 4.62 -4.26 -2.52
CA TYR A 6 4.97 -2.89 -2.17
C TYR A 6 4.47 -2.58 -0.77
N LEU A 7 5.26 -1.82 -0.04
CA LEU A 7 4.72 -1.05 1.07
C LEU A 7 4.45 0.35 0.52
N VAL A 8 3.24 0.84 0.73
CA VAL A 8 2.86 2.18 0.34
C VAL A 8 2.63 2.97 1.61
N SER A 9 3.52 3.91 1.86
CA SER A 9 3.49 4.75 3.05
C SER A 9 3.09 6.15 2.64
N TYR A 10 2.24 6.79 3.42
CA TYR A 10 1.77 8.13 3.05
C TYR A 10 1.73 9.05 4.25
N ASP A 11 2.03 10.31 3.97
CA ASP A 11 2.00 11.40 4.95
C ASP A 11 1.17 12.51 4.31
N ILE A 12 -0.07 12.64 4.75
CA ILE A 12 -1.07 13.51 4.13
C ILE A 12 -1.48 14.56 5.14
N CYS A 13 -1.37 15.82 4.76
CA CYS A 13 -1.50 16.95 5.69
C CYS A 13 -2.93 17.40 5.96
N HIS A 14 -3.91 16.87 5.24
CA HIS A 14 -5.31 17.31 5.39
C HIS A 14 -6.22 16.12 5.64
N PRO A 15 -7.11 16.19 6.64
CA PRO A 15 -7.96 15.04 7.00
C PRO A 15 -8.81 14.48 5.87
N LYS A 16 -9.37 15.33 5.02
CA LYS A 16 -10.18 14.85 3.89
C LYS A 16 -9.34 14.11 2.87
N ARG A 17 -8.16 14.66 2.55
CA ARG A 17 -7.27 13.98 1.60
C ARG A 17 -6.76 12.68 2.20
N LEU A 18 -6.44 12.68 3.50
CA LEU A 18 -6.00 11.47 4.20
C LEU A 18 -7.01 10.34 4.04
N ARG A 19 -8.28 10.64 4.29
CA ARG A 19 -9.34 9.63 4.15
C ARG A 19 -9.48 9.13 2.73
N ARG A 20 -9.38 10.03 1.75
CA ARG A 20 -9.51 9.66 0.34
C ARG A 20 -8.35 8.80 -0.13
N VAL A 21 -7.14 9.14 0.30
CA VAL A 21 -5.95 8.35 -0.02
C VAL A 21 -6.05 6.95 0.57
N ALA A 22 -6.43 6.85 1.84
CA ALA A 22 -6.60 5.55 2.50
C ALA A 22 -7.67 4.72 1.79
N ARG A 23 -8.79 5.35 1.42
CA ARG A 23 -9.87 4.64 0.72
C ARG A 23 -9.43 4.14 -0.65
N ALA A 24 -8.65 4.94 -1.38
CA ALA A 24 -8.12 4.51 -2.67
C ALA A 24 -7.20 3.30 -2.48
N LEU A 25 -6.33 3.34 -1.48
CA LEU A 25 -5.40 2.24 -1.21
C LEU A 25 -6.12 0.96 -0.80
N GLU A 26 -7.27 1.06 -0.14
CA GLU A 26 -8.08 -0.12 0.20
C GLU A 26 -8.50 -0.91 -1.03
N GLY A 27 -8.60 -0.28 -2.17
CA GLY A 27 -8.89 -0.94 -3.43
C GLY A 27 -7.72 -1.72 -4.01
N PHE A 28 -6.52 -1.54 -3.49
CA PHE A 28 -5.31 -2.14 -4.06
C PHE A 28 -4.53 -3.01 -3.09
N GLY A 29 -4.81 -2.94 -1.81
CA GLY A 29 -4.06 -3.70 -0.82
C GLY A 29 -4.75 -3.72 0.53
N VAL A 30 -3.99 -4.09 1.54
CA VAL A 30 -4.49 -4.18 2.92
C VAL A 30 -3.68 -3.26 3.82
N ARG A 31 -4.37 -2.66 4.79
CA ARG A 31 -3.71 -1.77 5.74
C ARG A 31 -2.80 -2.59 6.65
N LEU A 32 -1.55 -2.19 6.72
CA LEU A 32 -0.57 -2.83 7.57
C LEU A 32 -0.37 -2.03 8.86
N GLN A 33 -0.26 -0.72 8.71
CA GLN A 33 -0.17 0.20 9.83
C GLN A 33 -1.01 1.43 9.50
N TYR A 34 -1.10 2.39 10.42
CA TYR A 34 -2.00 3.52 10.29
C TYR A 34 -1.91 4.20 8.92
N SER A 35 -0.71 4.47 8.44
CA SER A 35 -0.50 5.11 7.14
C SER A 35 0.41 4.26 6.24
N VAL A 36 0.29 2.93 6.35
CA VAL A 36 1.05 2.00 5.54
C VAL A 36 0.13 0.90 5.04
N PHE A 37 0.12 0.70 3.73
CA PHE A 37 -0.59 -0.41 3.09
C PHE A 37 0.42 -1.36 2.46
N GLU A 38 0.08 -2.63 2.46
CA GLU A 38 0.82 -3.64 1.72
C GLU A 38 0.00 -4.00 0.49
N CYS A 39 0.60 -3.84 -0.69
CA CYS A 39 -0.07 -4.03 -1.96
C CYS A 39 0.75 -4.98 -2.85
N ALA A 40 0.08 -5.95 -3.47
CA ALA A 40 0.70 -6.80 -4.48
C ALA A 40 0.24 -6.30 -5.84
N LEU A 41 1.13 -5.69 -6.60
CA LEU A 41 0.77 -4.98 -7.83
C LEU A 41 1.65 -5.41 -9.00
N ASP A 42 1.02 -5.66 -10.15
CA ASP A 42 1.73 -5.71 -11.41
C ASP A 42 1.91 -4.28 -11.95
N GLY A 43 2.57 -4.14 -13.08
CA GLY A 43 2.85 -2.82 -13.64
C GLY A 43 1.60 -2.02 -13.97
N MET A 44 0.56 -2.69 -14.45
CA MET A 44 -0.69 -2.02 -14.80
C MET A 44 -1.42 -1.52 -13.57
N ARG A 45 -1.52 -2.34 -12.52
CA ARG A 45 -2.19 -1.94 -11.29
C ARG A 45 -1.40 -0.85 -10.55
N LEU A 46 -0.07 -0.92 -10.60
CA LEU A 46 0.75 0.14 -10.02
C LEU A 46 0.49 1.47 -10.71
N ALA A 47 0.45 1.46 -12.05
CA ALA A 47 0.17 2.68 -12.81
C ALA A 47 -1.22 3.23 -12.48
N LYS A 48 -2.20 2.35 -12.34
CA LYS A 48 -3.56 2.74 -12.02
C LYS A 48 -3.63 3.36 -10.61
N LEU A 49 -2.97 2.75 -9.64
CA LEU A 49 -2.92 3.28 -8.28
C LEU A 49 -2.26 4.65 -8.27
N LYS A 50 -1.14 4.79 -8.95
CA LYS A 50 -0.44 6.08 -9.01
C LYS A 50 -1.32 7.16 -9.64
N ALA A 51 -2.04 6.82 -10.70
CA ALA A 51 -2.94 7.78 -11.35
C ALA A 51 -4.05 8.23 -10.40
N GLU A 52 -4.64 7.30 -9.64
CA GLU A 52 -5.68 7.68 -8.68
C GLU A 52 -5.13 8.57 -7.58
N LEU A 53 -3.96 8.24 -7.03
CA LEU A 53 -3.37 9.01 -5.95
C LEU A 53 -2.93 10.39 -6.42
N GLN A 54 -2.46 10.49 -7.66
CA GLN A 54 -2.02 11.77 -8.21
C GLN A 54 -3.11 12.83 -8.19
N ASP A 55 -4.36 12.42 -8.39
CA ASP A 55 -5.49 13.33 -8.38
C ASP A 55 -5.95 13.68 -6.96
N LEU A 56 -5.54 12.91 -5.97
CA LEU A 56 -6.00 13.10 -4.59
C LEU A 56 -5.04 13.90 -3.73
N VAL A 57 -3.73 13.78 -3.98
CA VAL A 57 -2.72 14.39 -3.12
C VAL A 57 -2.48 15.85 -3.49
N ASN A 58 -2.03 16.61 -2.50
CA ASN A 58 -1.49 17.95 -2.73
C ASN A 58 0.03 17.79 -2.87
N HIS A 59 0.53 18.06 -4.07
CA HIS A 59 1.93 17.78 -4.41
C HIS A 59 2.93 18.67 -3.68
N GLU A 60 2.45 19.69 -2.99
CA GLU A 60 3.31 20.59 -2.23
C GLU A 60 3.31 20.28 -0.73
N GLU A 61 2.36 19.50 -0.25
CA GLU A 61 2.20 19.25 1.18
C GLU A 61 2.26 17.77 1.55
N ASP A 62 1.87 16.91 0.62
CA ASP A 62 1.69 15.49 0.89
C ASP A 62 2.82 14.67 0.28
N GLN A 63 3.03 13.48 0.84
CA GLN A 63 4.01 12.54 0.28
C GLN A 63 3.44 11.14 0.31
N VAL A 64 3.67 10.40 -0.78
CA VAL A 64 3.38 8.97 -0.84
C VAL A 64 4.65 8.28 -1.30
N LEU A 65 5.06 7.27 -0.55
CA LEU A 65 6.26 6.48 -0.86
C LEU A 65 5.85 5.08 -1.27
N PHE A 66 6.44 4.60 -2.35
CA PHE A 66 6.24 3.23 -2.83
C PHE A 66 7.56 2.48 -2.61
N VAL A 67 7.55 1.50 -1.73
CA VAL A 67 8.73 0.72 -1.39
C VAL A 67 8.59 -0.68 -1.96
N SER A 68 9.41 -1.02 -2.94
CA SER A 68 9.36 -2.33 -3.57
C SER A 68 10.10 -3.35 -2.71
N LEU A 69 9.43 -4.46 -2.40
CA LEU A 69 10.00 -5.54 -1.60
C LEU A 69 10.26 -6.81 -2.43
N GLY A 70 10.16 -6.70 -3.75
CA GLY A 70 10.38 -7.85 -4.62
C GLY A 70 9.11 -8.65 -4.90
N PRO A 71 9.24 -9.82 -5.51
CA PRO A 71 8.08 -10.59 -5.95
C PRO A 71 7.14 -10.94 -4.81
N SER A 72 5.84 -10.71 -5.03
CA SER A 72 4.83 -10.96 -4.01
C SER A 72 4.58 -12.44 -3.77
N ALA A 73 5.00 -13.30 -4.70
CA ALA A 73 4.87 -14.75 -4.55
C ALA A 73 5.83 -15.33 -3.51
N GLY A 74 6.85 -14.55 -3.11
CA GLY A 74 7.80 -14.99 -2.10
C GLY A 74 7.22 -14.91 -0.70
N ASP A 75 7.97 -15.46 0.25
CA ASP A 75 7.59 -15.44 1.66
C ASP A 75 7.80 -14.04 2.24
N ALA A 76 6.70 -13.40 2.65
CA ALA A 76 6.75 -12.04 3.18
C ALA A 76 7.60 -11.95 4.45
N THR A 77 7.68 -13.04 5.23
CA THR A 77 8.44 -13.02 6.48
C THR A 77 9.95 -12.93 6.25
N LEU A 78 10.40 -13.15 5.01
CA LEU A 78 11.81 -12.98 4.67
C LEU A 78 12.19 -11.52 4.41
N VAL A 79 11.20 -10.66 4.16
CA VAL A 79 11.45 -9.25 3.84
C VAL A 79 10.79 -8.30 4.83
N ILE A 80 9.88 -8.79 5.65
CA ILE A 80 9.23 -7.99 6.70
C ILE A 80 9.49 -8.65 8.04
N GLU A 81 10.13 -7.93 8.91
CA GLU A 81 10.43 -8.38 10.26
C GLU A 81 9.71 -7.47 11.24
N ALA A 82 9.13 -8.04 12.27
CA ALA A 82 8.36 -7.27 13.25
C ALA A 82 8.97 -7.39 14.63
N MET A 83 8.86 -6.31 15.38
CA MET A 83 9.18 -6.28 16.80
C MET A 83 7.90 -5.92 17.54
N GLY A 84 7.62 -6.57 18.65
CA GLY A 84 6.37 -6.40 19.36
C GLY A 84 5.34 -7.39 18.82
N LEU A 85 4.20 -6.89 18.35
CA LEU A 85 3.21 -7.76 17.72
C LEU A 85 3.78 -8.35 16.43
N PRO A 86 3.52 -9.64 16.15
CA PRO A 86 4.07 -10.26 14.95
C PRO A 86 3.41 -9.72 13.68
N TYR A 87 4.18 -9.74 12.59
CA TYR A 87 3.63 -9.49 11.27
C TYR A 87 2.79 -10.70 10.88
N GLU A 88 1.58 -10.44 10.40
CA GLU A 88 0.69 -11.49 9.90
C GLU A 88 0.48 -11.29 8.42
N VAL A 89 0.64 -12.38 7.65
CA VAL A 89 0.33 -12.36 6.23
C VAL A 89 -1.17 -12.14 6.08
N ARG A 90 -1.55 -11.12 5.32
CA ARG A 90 -2.94 -10.77 5.13
C ARG A 90 -3.37 -11.02 3.70
N SER A 91 -4.62 -11.41 3.55
CA SER A 91 -5.22 -11.63 2.24
C SER A 91 -6.29 -10.59 2.00
N ARG A 92 -6.35 -10.10 0.77
CA ARG A 92 -7.46 -9.26 0.35
C ARG A 92 -8.72 -10.06 0.11
N VAL A 93 -8.58 -11.35 -0.08
CA VAL A 93 -9.76 -12.18 -0.34
C VAL A 93 -10.60 -12.23 0.90
N THR A 94 -11.81 -11.74 0.77
CA THR A 94 -12.77 -11.78 1.87
C THR A 94 -13.62 -13.02 1.68
N ILE A 95 -13.65 -13.81 2.70
CA ILE A 95 -14.48 -15.02 2.68
C ILE A 95 -15.84 -14.63 3.21
N ILE A 96 -16.80 -14.85 2.39
CA ILE A 96 -18.17 -14.52 2.74
C ILE A 96 -18.86 -15.75 3.33
#